data_7fed1a90d341166bbc451e1273ae6511
#
_entry.id   7fed1a90d341166bbc451e1273ae6511
#
_cell.length_a   1.000
_cell.length_b   1.000
_cell.length_c   1.000
_cell.angle_alpha   90.00
_cell.angle_beta   90.00
_cell.angle_gamma   90.00
#
_symmetry.space_group_name_H-M   'P 1'
#
loop_
_entity.id
_entity.type
_entity.pdbx_description
1 polymer ?
#
loop_
_entity_poly.entity_id
_entity_poly.type
_entity_poly.pdbx_seq_one_letter_code
_entity_poly.pdbx_strand_id
1 'polypeptide(L)'
;LGKINFQREEEKNKMIRLESNVEIYKNNEEELRHKLFQKTKKVPEDFEKILKQKDYNKKSIDEVELQIKKFIYQREQLGAVNLRAKIEEKEISVIIENVEIEKNDLADAVGKLRLGISKINQEGENRLIAAYEKVEKNFSELFKKLFSGGNARLELVKSDDPLQTGIEIFARPPGKKLSSISLLSGGEKTLTAIALIFSIFLINPSPLCVLDEVDAALDDENVIKFCKILKELTHNTQTRFLIVTHHKITMTSIDRVYGVTMAKKGISDIVSVDFQKKEFEEAI
;
A
#
# COMPACT_ATOMS: atom_id res chain seq x y z
N LEU A 1 -58.23 108.36 -12.29
CA LEU A 1 -57.86 107.30 -13.20
C LEU A 1 -56.37 106.86 -13.02
N GLY A 2 -55.45 107.86 -12.88
CA GLY A 2 -54.01 107.56 -12.75
C GLY A 2 -53.59 106.70 -11.51
N LYS A 3 -54.17 107.00 -10.33
CA LYS A 3 -53.89 106.22 -9.10
C LYS A 3 -54.35 104.74 -9.16
N ILE A 4 -55.48 104.53 -9.79
CA ILE A 4 -56.03 103.17 -9.92
C ILE A 4 -55.19 102.31 -10.90
N ASN A 5 -54.73 102.91 -11.97
CA ASN A 5 -53.86 102.23 -12.91
C ASN A 5 -52.49 101.92 -12.30
N PHE A 6 -51.93 102.77 -11.48
CA PHE A 6 -50.65 102.53 -10.76
C PHE A 6 -50.80 101.39 -9.73
N GLN A 7 -51.88 101.38 -8.94
CA GLN A 7 -52.17 100.31 -8.03
C GLN A 7 -52.35 98.92 -8.74
N ARG A 8 -53.00 98.99 -9.88
CA ARG A 8 -53.22 97.79 -10.71
C ARG A 8 -51.92 97.24 -11.28
N GLU A 9 -51.00 98.12 -11.64
CA GLU A 9 -49.70 97.70 -12.14
C GLU A 9 -48.80 97.17 -11.03
N GLU A 10 -48.89 97.75 -9.82
CA GLU A 10 -48.15 97.30 -8.63
C GLU A 10 -48.64 95.88 -8.19
N GLU A 11 -49.95 95.61 -8.18
CA GLU A 11 -50.53 94.30 -7.88
C GLU A 11 -50.21 93.28 -8.96
N LYS A 12 -50.19 93.71 -10.24
CA LYS A 12 -49.76 92.81 -11.34
C LYS A 12 -48.26 92.43 -11.22
N ASN A 13 -47.40 93.34 -10.83
CA ASN A 13 -46.00 93.05 -10.60
C ASN A 13 -45.77 92.14 -9.38
N LYS A 14 -46.60 92.33 -8.32
CA LYS A 14 -46.58 91.37 -7.16
C LYS A 14 -47.04 89.98 -7.59
N MET A 15 -48.08 89.87 -8.40
CA MET A 15 -48.58 88.60 -8.91
C MET A 15 -47.53 87.91 -9.74
N ILE A 16 -46.83 88.57 -10.66
CA ILE A 16 -45.74 87.95 -11.45
C ILE A 16 -44.60 87.50 -10.56
N ARG A 17 -44.25 88.27 -9.53
CA ARG A 17 -43.23 87.84 -8.56
C ARG A 17 -43.65 86.62 -7.77
N LEU A 18 -44.92 86.54 -7.34
CA LEU A 18 -45.42 85.39 -6.62
C LEU A 18 -45.51 84.18 -7.50
N GLU A 19 -45.96 84.28 -8.76
CA GLU A 19 -45.96 83.23 -9.74
C GLU A 19 -44.54 82.63 -10.00
N SER A 20 -43.57 83.60 -10.20
CA SER A 20 -42.14 83.19 -10.34
C SER A 20 -41.61 82.46 -9.11
N ASN A 21 -41.92 82.92 -7.92
CA ASN A 21 -41.52 82.26 -6.68
C ASN A 21 -42.18 80.88 -6.54
N VAL A 22 -43.45 80.71 -6.90
CA VAL A 22 -44.16 79.38 -6.90
C VAL A 22 -43.50 78.40 -7.86
N GLU A 23 -43.10 78.87 -9.04
CA GLU A 23 -42.39 78.08 -10.03
C GLU A 23 -41.03 77.63 -9.54
N ILE A 24 -40.25 78.51 -8.91
CA ILE A 24 -38.98 78.21 -8.27
C ILE A 24 -39.12 77.19 -7.17
N TYR A 25 -40.13 77.31 -6.32
CA TYR A 25 -40.39 76.38 -5.24
C TYR A 25 -40.84 74.97 -5.78
N LYS A 26 -41.63 74.93 -6.84
CA LYS A 26 -41.99 73.64 -7.50
C LYS A 26 -40.77 72.97 -8.08
N ASN A 27 -39.94 73.70 -8.78
CA ASN A 27 -38.71 73.09 -9.33
C ASN A 27 -37.77 72.61 -8.23
N ASN A 28 -37.62 73.34 -7.14
CA ASN A 28 -36.87 72.89 -5.97
C ASN A 28 -37.47 71.62 -5.30
N GLU A 29 -38.77 71.57 -5.22
CA GLU A 29 -39.44 70.41 -4.69
C GLU A 29 -39.19 69.14 -5.56
N GLU A 30 -39.32 69.30 -6.87
CA GLU A 30 -39.05 68.17 -7.80
C GLU A 30 -37.58 67.73 -7.72
N GLU A 31 -36.63 68.66 -7.64
CA GLU A 31 -35.23 68.33 -7.47
C GLU A 31 -34.96 67.59 -6.14
N LEU A 32 -35.55 68.00 -5.05
CA LEU A 32 -35.43 67.38 -3.75
C LEU A 32 -36.08 65.98 -3.75
N ARG A 33 -37.27 65.80 -4.39
CA ARG A 33 -37.92 64.49 -4.58
C ARG A 33 -37.03 63.53 -5.36
N HIS A 34 -36.39 64.03 -6.43
CA HIS A 34 -35.48 63.23 -7.24
C HIS A 34 -34.23 62.82 -6.46
N LYS A 35 -33.58 63.72 -5.72
CA LYS A 35 -32.45 63.46 -4.85
C LYS A 35 -32.78 62.47 -3.75
N LEU A 36 -33.95 62.57 -3.15
CA LEU A 36 -34.44 61.61 -2.14
C LEU A 36 -34.63 60.22 -2.72
N PHE A 37 -35.26 60.12 -3.89
CA PHE A 37 -35.47 58.84 -4.57
C PHE A 37 -34.15 58.20 -4.99
N GLN A 38 -33.20 58.95 -5.50
CA GLN A 38 -31.87 58.41 -5.85
C GLN A 38 -31.16 57.82 -4.65
N LYS A 39 -31.21 58.48 -3.48
CA LYS A 39 -30.54 58.00 -2.27
C LYS A 39 -31.22 56.87 -1.55
N THR A 40 -32.55 56.84 -1.55
CA THR A 40 -33.35 55.96 -0.69
C THR A 40 -34.19 54.95 -1.45
N LYS A 41 -34.34 55.14 -2.78
CA LYS A 41 -35.28 54.38 -3.63
C LYS A 41 -36.74 54.37 -3.15
N LYS A 42 -37.13 55.40 -2.35
CA LYS A 42 -38.49 55.58 -1.80
C LYS A 42 -38.97 56.98 -2.10
N VAL A 43 -40.31 57.12 -2.22
CA VAL A 43 -41.00 58.39 -2.40
C VAL A 43 -41.32 59.04 -1.04
N PRO A 44 -41.50 60.39 -0.94
CA PRO A 44 -41.74 61.04 0.33
C PRO A 44 -42.95 60.52 1.11
N GLU A 45 -44.00 60.07 0.42
CA GLU A 45 -45.23 59.51 1.01
C GLU A 45 -44.96 58.22 1.79
N ASP A 46 -43.95 57.42 1.39
CA ASP A 46 -43.55 56.19 2.11
C ASP A 46 -42.88 56.52 3.44
N PHE A 47 -42.19 57.67 3.53
CA PHE A 47 -41.57 58.09 4.77
C PHE A 47 -42.56 58.57 5.81
N GLU A 48 -43.71 59.19 5.39
CA GLU A 48 -44.79 59.58 6.31
C GLU A 48 -45.36 58.35 7.03
N LYS A 49 -45.56 57.22 6.32
CA LYS A 49 -46.02 55.96 6.90
C LYS A 49 -44.98 55.41 7.89
N ILE A 50 -43.69 55.45 7.56
CA ILE A 50 -42.64 54.96 8.40
C ILE A 50 -42.46 55.80 9.66
N LEU A 51 -42.60 57.12 9.52
CA LEU A 51 -42.48 58.08 10.64
C LEU A 51 -43.67 57.97 11.62
N LYS A 52 -44.86 57.62 11.12
CA LYS A 52 -46.05 57.38 11.96
C LYS A 52 -46.00 56.06 12.70
N GLN A 53 -45.23 55.09 12.21
CA GLN A 53 -45.10 53.75 12.82
C GLN A 53 -44.01 53.64 13.90
N LYS A 54 -43.02 54.56 13.90
CA LYS A 54 -41.93 54.56 14.88
C LYS A 54 -41.92 55.92 15.57
N ASP A 55 -41.93 55.90 16.89
CA ASP A 55 -41.69 57.07 17.73
C ASP A 55 -40.22 57.55 17.54
N TYR A 56 -39.97 58.23 16.44
CA TYR A 56 -38.64 58.84 16.19
C TYR A 56 -38.50 60.03 17.12
N ASN A 57 -37.90 59.75 18.31
CA ASN A 57 -37.48 60.78 19.24
C ASN A 57 -36.74 61.87 18.51
N LYS A 58 -37.10 63.10 18.77
CA LYS A 58 -36.63 64.36 18.22
C LYS A 58 -35.12 64.54 18.33
N LYS A 59 -34.33 63.77 17.56
CA LYS A 59 -32.94 64.07 17.37
C LYS A 59 -32.79 65.18 16.36
N SER A 60 -31.92 66.10 16.63
CA SER A 60 -31.65 67.17 15.66
C SER A 60 -31.03 66.54 14.39
N ILE A 61 -31.23 67.24 13.24
CA ILE A 61 -30.65 66.79 11.95
C ILE A 61 -29.13 66.58 12.09
N ASP A 62 -28.46 67.48 12.80
CA ASP A 62 -27.01 67.43 13.02
C ASP A 62 -26.57 66.18 13.81
N GLU A 63 -27.37 65.78 14.81
CA GLU A 63 -27.10 64.54 15.58
C GLU A 63 -27.24 63.31 14.72
N VAL A 64 -28.23 63.27 13.83
CA VAL A 64 -28.44 62.12 12.91
C VAL A 64 -27.33 62.07 11.87
N GLU A 65 -26.89 63.21 11.32
CA GLU A 65 -25.76 63.26 10.41
C GLU A 65 -24.46 62.80 11.06
N LEU A 66 -24.22 63.19 12.30
CA LEU A 66 -23.05 62.75 13.05
C LEU A 66 -23.06 61.23 13.28
N GLN A 67 -24.24 60.68 13.58
CA GLN A 67 -24.41 59.22 13.73
C GLN A 67 -24.17 58.50 12.41
N ILE A 68 -24.69 59.00 11.30
CA ILE A 68 -24.47 58.40 9.97
C ILE A 68 -22.98 58.42 9.64
N LYS A 69 -22.28 59.55 9.82
CA LYS A 69 -20.82 59.60 9.61
C LYS A 69 -20.05 58.61 10.47
N LYS A 70 -20.45 58.47 11.74
CA LYS A 70 -19.85 57.50 12.64
C LYS A 70 -20.06 56.05 12.15
N PHE A 71 -21.26 55.70 11.71
CA PHE A 71 -21.54 54.35 11.19
C PHE A 71 -20.81 54.08 9.86
N ILE A 72 -20.70 55.08 8.96
CA ILE A 72 -19.91 54.98 7.74
C ILE A 72 -18.45 54.73 8.08
N TYR A 73 -17.88 55.46 8.99
CA TYR A 73 -16.49 55.29 9.47
C TYR A 73 -16.29 53.88 10.08
N GLN A 74 -17.20 53.46 10.94
CA GLN A 74 -17.14 52.09 11.52
C GLN A 74 -17.23 51.01 10.45
N ARG A 75 -18.07 51.17 9.44
CA ARG A 75 -18.16 50.24 8.30
C ARG A 75 -16.88 50.20 7.49
N GLU A 76 -16.26 51.35 7.26
CA GLU A 76 -14.99 51.41 6.53
C GLU A 76 -13.83 50.79 7.32
N GLN A 77 -13.84 50.93 8.65
CA GLN A 77 -12.87 50.27 9.54
C GLN A 77 -12.96 48.73 9.50
N LEU A 78 -14.15 48.18 9.28
CA LEU A 78 -14.35 46.73 9.14
C LEU A 78 -13.76 46.13 7.86
N GLY A 79 -13.38 47.01 6.87
CA GLY A 79 -12.82 46.57 5.60
C GLY A 79 -13.79 45.79 4.74
N ALA A 80 -13.24 44.99 3.84
CA ALA A 80 -14.02 44.11 2.96
C ALA A 80 -14.55 42.88 3.74
N VAL A 81 -15.79 42.98 4.17
CA VAL A 81 -16.44 41.85 4.86
C VAL A 81 -16.91 40.81 3.83
N ASN A 82 -16.43 39.57 3.94
CA ASN A 82 -16.93 38.46 3.14
C ASN A 82 -18.34 38.06 3.60
N LEU A 83 -19.37 38.53 2.89
CA LEU A 83 -20.76 38.18 3.20
C LEU A 83 -21.09 36.71 2.98
N ARG A 84 -20.24 35.99 2.24
CA ARG A 84 -20.39 34.55 1.99
C ARG A 84 -19.65 33.69 3.01
N ALA A 85 -18.82 34.29 3.90
CA ALA A 85 -18.01 33.55 4.87
C ALA A 85 -18.79 32.50 5.67
N LYS A 86 -20.01 32.82 6.07
CA LYS A 86 -20.89 31.90 6.82
C LYS A 86 -21.41 30.71 5.98
N ILE A 87 -21.49 30.88 4.67
CA ILE A 87 -21.89 29.79 3.76
C ILE A 87 -20.66 28.92 3.51
N GLU A 88 -19.53 29.54 3.21
CA GLU A 88 -18.24 28.88 2.99
C GLU A 88 -17.79 28.09 4.24
N GLU A 89 -17.99 28.63 5.44
CA GLU A 89 -17.73 27.94 6.70
C GLU A 89 -18.54 26.64 6.82
N LYS A 90 -19.83 26.69 6.47
CA LYS A 90 -20.69 25.50 6.51
C LYS A 90 -20.26 24.45 5.48
N GLU A 91 -19.95 24.87 4.25
CA GLU A 91 -19.49 23.99 3.18
C GLU A 91 -18.17 23.31 3.58
N ILE A 92 -17.22 24.08 4.11
CA ILE A 92 -15.94 23.56 4.60
C ILE A 92 -16.14 22.61 5.79
N SER A 93 -17.05 22.93 6.73
CA SER A 93 -17.35 22.06 7.88
C SER A 93 -17.86 20.69 7.46
N VAL A 94 -18.73 20.63 6.44
CA VAL A 94 -19.21 19.35 5.88
C VAL A 94 -18.07 18.56 5.22
N ILE A 95 -17.18 19.26 4.51
CA ILE A 95 -16.00 18.60 3.90
C ILE A 95 -15.08 18.04 4.98
N ILE A 96 -14.81 18.81 6.05
CA ILE A 96 -13.99 18.36 7.18
C ILE A 96 -14.59 17.12 7.83
N GLU A 97 -15.90 17.11 8.09
CA GLU A 97 -16.58 15.97 8.69
C GLU A 97 -16.46 14.70 7.83
N ASN A 98 -16.66 14.83 6.53
CA ASN A 98 -16.50 13.71 5.59
C ASN A 98 -15.05 13.19 5.56
N VAL A 99 -14.07 14.09 5.50
CA VAL A 99 -12.65 13.72 5.52
C VAL A 99 -12.24 13.06 6.85
N GLU A 100 -12.80 13.50 7.98
CA GLU A 100 -12.56 12.86 9.27
C GLU A 100 -13.14 11.45 9.34
N ILE A 101 -14.33 11.23 8.79
CA ILE A 101 -14.92 9.88 8.67
C ILE A 101 -14.03 8.99 7.82
N GLU A 102 -13.66 9.43 6.60
CA GLU A 102 -12.77 8.66 5.73
C GLU A 102 -11.41 8.35 6.38
N LYS A 103 -10.83 9.32 7.07
CA LYS A 103 -9.57 9.12 7.83
C LYS A 103 -9.70 8.03 8.88
N ASN A 104 -10.81 8.03 9.64
CA ASN A 104 -11.04 7.03 10.67
C ASN A 104 -11.25 5.64 10.06
N ASP A 105 -12.03 5.54 8.99
CA ASP A 105 -12.25 4.28 8.28
C ASP A 105 -10.93 3.72 7.71
N LEU A 106 -10.10 4.59 7.14
CA LEU A 106 -8.77 4.19 6.64
C LEU A 106 -7.83 3.77 7.79
N ALA A 107 -7.85 4.47 8.92
CA ALA A 107 -7.07 4.10 10.09
C ALA A 107 -7.46 2.73 10.64
N ASP A 108 -8.76 2.44 10.72
CA ASP A 108 -9.29 1.15 11.12
C ASP A 108 -8.93 0.03 10.13
N ALA A 109 -9.03 0.32 8.82
CA ALA A 109 -8.63 -0.62 7.78
C ALA A 109 -7.13 -0.95 7.86
N VAL A 110 -6.27 0.06 8.03
CA VAL A 110 -4.82 -0.13 8.25
C VAL A 110 -4.55 -0.93 9.52
N GLY A 111 -5.27 -0.66 10.59
CA GLY A 111 -5.18 -1.43 11.84
C GLY A 111 -5.50 -2.91 11.64
N LYS A 112 -6.60 -3.21 10.96
CA LYS A 112 -7.01 -4.59 10.63
C LYS A 112 -5.98 -5.30 9.74
N LEU A 113 -5.45 -4.60 8.73
CA LEU A 113 -4.41 -5.15 7.84
C LEU A 113 -3.12 -5.47 8.61
N ARG A 114 -2.66 -4.58 9.49
CA ARG A 114 -1.46 -4.82 10.33
C ARG A 114 -1.65 -6.03 11.25
N LEU A 115 -2.81 -6.17 11.87
CA LEU A 115 -3.15 -7.34 12.67
C LEU A 115 -3.18 -8.63 11.83
N GLY A 116 -3.71 -8.56 10.60
CA GLY A 116 -3.70 -9.65 9.64
C GLY A 116 -2.29 -10.09 9.29
N ILE A 117 -1.42 -9.14 8.92
CA ILE A 117 -0.01 -9.39 8.61
C ILE A 117 0.71 -10.02 9.81
N SER A 118 0.53 -9.46 11.01
CA SER A 118 1.14 -10.00 12.23
C SER A 118 0.75 -11.46 12.49
N LYS A 119 -0.53 -11.81 12.31
CA LYS A 119 -1.00 -13.20 12.44
C LYS A 119 -0.39 -14.12 11.40
N ILE A 120 -0.32 -13.67 10.14
CA ILE A 120 0.29 -14.47 9.06
C ILE A 120 1.78 -14.69 9.32
N ASN A 121 2.50 -13.66 9.76
CA ASN A 121 3.92 -13.75 10.10
C ASN A 121 4.14 -14.73 11.26
N GLN A 122 3.34 -14.65 12.30
CA GLN A 122 3.43 -15.56 13.45
C GLN A 122 3.14 -17.01 13.05
N GLU A 123 2.12 -17.22 12.22
CA GLU A 123 1.82 -18.58 11.69
C GLU A 123 2.94 -19.07 10.78
N GLY A 124 3.50 -18.19 9.94
CA GLY A 124 4.66 -18.49 9.08
C GLY A 124 5.89 -18.89 9.91
N GLU A 125 6.20 -18.15 10.97
CA GLU A 125 7.30 -18.45 11.87
C GLU A 125 7.12 -19.80 12.56
N ASN A 126 5.93 -20.07 13.09
CA ASN A 126 5.61 -21.36 13.73
C ASN A 126 5.79 -22.54 12.76
N ARG A 127 5.32 -22.38 11.51
CA ARG A 127 5.49 -23.40 10.48
C ARG A 127 6.95 -23.60 10.07
N LEU A 128 7.70 -22.49 9.97
CA LEU A 128 9.13 -22.52 9.65
C LEU A 128 9.91 -23.27 10.72
N ILE A 129 9.69 -22.97 12.00
CA ILE A 129 10.35 -23.64 13.12
C ILE A 129 10.01 -25.13 13.14
N ALA A 130 8.73 -25.48 12.98
CA ALA A 130 8.31 -26.87 12.95
C ALA A 130 8.89 -27.66 11.75
N ALA A 131 9.05 -26.98 10.59
CA ALA A 131 9.72 -27.57 9.44
C ALA A 131 11.22 -27.73 9.69
N TYR A 132 11.87 -26.71 10.25
CA TYR A 132 13.28 -26.72 10.61
C TYR A 132 13.62 -27.88 11.55
N GLU A 133 12.87 -28.10 12.61
CA GLU A 133 13.09 -29.20 13.55
C GLU A 133 13.04 -30.56 12.85
N LYS A 134 12.10 -30.74 11.90
CA LYS A 134 12.02 -31.97 11.10
C LYS A 134 13.22 -32.12 10.16
N VAL A 135 13.62 -31.02 9.49
CA VAL A 135 14.80 -31.00 8.60
C VAL A 135 16.06 -31.35 9.40
N GLU A 136 16.27 -30.71 10.55
CA GLU A 136 17.44 -30.95 11.39
C GLU A 136 17.56 -32.43 11.81
N LYS A 137 16.45 -33.01 12.28
CA LYS A 137 16.38 -34.42 12.64
C LYS A 137 16.77 -35.34 11.46
N ASN A 138 16.10 -35.14 10.31
CA ASN A 138 16.37 -35.92 9.10
C ASN A 138 17.81 -35.72 8.63
N PHE A 139 18.31 -34.50 8.70
CA PHE A 139 19.70 -34.16 8.30
C PHE A 139 20.73 -34.89 9.17
N SER A 140 20.56 -34.83 10.48
CA SER A 140 21.46 -35.54 11.40
C SER A 140 21.45 -37.05 11.16
N GLU A 141 20.27 -37.64 10.89
CA GLU A 141 20.17 -39.07 10.59
C GLU A 141 20.80 -39.46 9.25
N LEU A 142 20.52 -38.73 8.19
CA LEU A 142 21.08 -38.95 6.86
C LEU A 142 22.59 -38.70 6.84
N PHE A 143 23.07 -37.66 7.53
CA PHE A 143 24.50 -37.44 7.66
C PHE A 143 25.25 -38.61 8.30
N LYS A 144 24.71 -39.16 9.43
CA LYS A 144 25.30 -40.32 10.08
C LYS A 144 25.34 -41.56 9.17
N LYS A 145 24.32 -41.73 8.34
CA LYS A 145 24.29 -42.84 7.37
C LYS A 145 25.31 -42.67 6.25
N LEU A 146 25.38 -41.45 5.66
CA LEU A 146 26.30 -41.14 4.56
C LEU A 146 27.75 -41.20 4.98
N PHE A 147 28.11 -40.69 6.17
CA PHE A 147 29.45 -40.67 6.65
C PHE A 147 29.85 -41.92 7.49
N SER A 148 28.93 -42.89 7.63
CA SER A 148 29.14 -44.05 8.50
C SER A 148 29.50 -43.65 9.94
N GLY A 149 28.94 -42.57 10.43
CA GLY A 149 29.16 -41.98 11.75
C GLY A 149 29.29 -40.45 11.69
N GLY A 150 29.95 -39.87 12.70
CA GLY A 150 30.02 -38.41 12.81
C GLY A 150 28.74 -37.77 13.33
N ASN A 151 28.70 -36.45 13.25
CA ASN A 151 27.54 -35.67 13.67
C ASN A 151 27.39 -34.39 12.82
N ALA A 152 26.19 -34.00 12.52
CA ALA A 152 25.93 -32.75 11.87
C ALA A 152 24.69 -32.10 12.47
N ARG A 153 24.66 -30.81 12.47
CA ARG A 153 23.54 -29.97 12.94
C ARG A 153 23.36 -28.75 12.09
N LEU A 154 22.14 -28.24 12.09
CA LEU A 154 21.81 -26.97 11.51
C LEU A 154 21.69 -25.93 12.64
N GLU A 155 22.10 -24.71 12.40
CA GLU A 155 21.88 -23.59 13.31
C GLU A 155 21.19 -22.47 12.57
N LEU A 156 20.16 -21.89 13.20
CA LEU A 156 19.46 -20.71 12.68
C LEU A 156 20.29 -19.48 12.97
N VAL A 157 20.68 -18.73 11.95
CA VAL A 157 21.34 -17.44 12.07
C VAL A 157 20.28 -16.41 12.39
N LYS A 158 20.31 -15.83 13.59
CA LYS A 158 19.34 -14.83 14.03
C LYS A 158 19.35 -13.63 13.10
N SER A 159 18.16 -13.27 12.60
CA SER A 159 17.86 -12.07 11.86
C SER A 159 16.83 -11.24 12.63
N ASP A 160 16.78 -9.93 12.39
CA ASP A 160 15.74 -9.07 12.93
C ASP A 160 14.33 -9.44 12.41
N ASP A 161 14.27 -10.05 11.23
CA ASP A 161 13.05 -10.62 10.65
C ASP A 161 13.11 -12.15 10.75
N PRO A 162 12.21 -12.79 11.53
CA PRO A 162 12.18 -14.25 11.69
C PRO A 162 12.06 -15.02 10.37
N LEU A 163 11.40 -14.42 9.36
CA LEU A 163 11.20 -15.04 8.05
C LEU A 163 12.45 -14.95 7.14
N GLN A 164 13.42 -14.13 7.48
CA GLN A 164 14.69 -13.98 6.78
C GLN A 164 15.85 -14.68 7.51
N THR A 165 15.54 -15.52 8.47
CA THR A 165 16.51 -16.30 9.23
C THR A 165 17.29 -17.23 8.29
N GLY A 166 18.62 -17.10 8.30
CA GLY A 166 19.53 -17.99 7.55
C GLY A 166 19.73 -19.33 8.25
N ILE A 167 20.28 -20.32 7.54
CA ILE A 167 20.67 -21.62 8.10
C ILE A 167 22.17 -21.77 7.93
N GLU A 168 22.90 -22.03 9.02
CA GLU A 168 24.31 -22.39 8.99
C GLU A 168 24.47 -23.89 9.26
N ILE A 169 25.36 -24.54 8.51
CA ILE A 169 25.58 -25.98 8.55
C ILE A 169 26.88 -26.25 9.28
N PHE A 170 26.80 -26.97 10.39
CA PHE A 170 27.92 -27.50 11.12
C PHE A 170 27.99 -29.00 10.97
N ALA A 171 29.16 -29.51 10.54
CA ALA A 171 29.37 -30.91 10.31
C ALA A 171 30.67 -31.38 10.96
N ARG A 172 30.64 -32.58 11.49
CA ARG A 172 31.80 -33.29 12.07
C ARG A 172 31.86 -34.71 11.49
N PRO A 173 32.54 -34.89 10.35
CA PRO A 173 32.85 -36.23 9.84
C PRO A 173 33.64 -37.06 10.86
N PRO A 174 33.63 -38.39 10.77
CA PRO A 174 34.39 -39.24 11.66
C PRO A 174 35.90 -38.87 11.70
N GLY A 175 36.47 -38.77 12.89
CA GLY A 175 37.86 -38.43 13.09
C GLY A 175 38.22 -36.93 12.95
N LYS A 176 37.25 -36.06 12.67
CA LYS A 176 37.44 -34.60 12.53
C LYS A 176 36.79 -33.80 13.65
N LYS A 177 37.16 -32.56 13.81
CA LYS A 177 36.46 -31.61 14.70
C LYS A 177 35.25 -31.03 14.01
N LEU A 178 34.27 -30.57 14.81
CA LEU A 178 33.12 -29.85 14.30
C LEU A 178 33.56 -28.58 13.59
N SER A 179 33.12 -28.37 12.38
CA SER A 179 33.44 -27.21 11.57
C SER A 179 32.29 -26.81 10.66
N SER A 180 32.28 -25.54 10.19
CA SER A 180 31.36 -25.09 9.17
C SER A 180 31.63 -25.86 7.86
N ILE A 181 30.58 -26.02 7.05
CA ILE A 181 30.64 -26.71 5.75
C ILE A 181 31.74 -26.14 4.83
N SER A 182 32.08 -24.87 4.96
CA SER A 182 33.15 -24.22 4.17
C SER A 182 34.53 -24.84 4.35
N LEU A 183 34.79 -25.47 5.49
CA LEU A 183 36.06 -26.07 5.88
C LEU A 183 36.18 -27.56 5.55
N LEU A 184 35.17 -28.17 4.97
CA LEU A 184 35.16 -29.58 4.56
C LEU A 184 35.86 -29.76 3.21
N SER A 185 36.35 -30.98 2.93
CA SER A 185 36.84 -31.36 1.60
C SER A 185 35.74 -31.34 0.54
N GLY A 186 36.07 -31.33 -0.75
CA GLY A 186 35.10 -31.25 -1.85
C GLY A 186 34.06 -32.35 -1.76
N GLY A 187 34.42 -33.62 -1.68
CA GLY A 187 33.50 -34.72 -1.56
C GLY A 187 32.67 -34.71 -0.28
N GLU A 188 33.27 -34.30 0.86
CA GLU A 188 32.54 -34.13 2.12
C GLU A 188 31.50 -33.04 2.05
N LYS A 189 31.81 -31.91 1.37
CA LYS A 189 30.83 -30.83 1.10
C LYS A 189 29.65 -31.35 0.29
N THR A 190 29.94 -32.08 -0.79
CA THR A 190 28.90 -32.65 -1.66
C THR A 190 28.00 -33.62 -0.89
N LEU A 191 28.61 -34.54 -0.12
CA LEU A 191 27.80 -35.49 0.71
C LEU A 191 26.95 -34.77 1.77
N THR A 192 27.52 -33.71 2.39
CA THR A 192 26.77 -32.91 3.37
C THR A 192 25.63 -32.16 2.71
N ALA A 193 25.84 -31.58 1.52
CA ALA A 193 24.81 -30.94 0.74
C ALA A 193 23.71 -31.91 0.32
N ILE A 194 24.07 -33.12 -0.13
CA ILE A 194 23.13 -34.20 -0.45
C ILE A 194 22.28 -34.58 0.77
N ALA A 195 22.92 -34.72 1.95
CA ALA A 195 22.20 -34.97 3.19
C ALA A 195 21.17 -33.90 3.50
N LEU A 196 21.51 -32.63 3.32
CA LEU A 196 20.58 -31.51 3.54
C LEU A 196 19.43 -31.54 2.52
N ILE A 197 19.73 -31.70 1.24
CA ILE A 197 18.70 -31.72 0.18
C ILE A 197 17.71 -32.83 0.43
N PHE A 198 18.18 -34.05 0.74
CA PHE A 198 17.29 -35.17 1.02
C PHE A 198 16.56 -35.02 2.37
N SER A 199 17.12 -34.32 3.35
CA SER A 199 16.42 -34.05 4.60
C SER A 199 15.22 -33.15 4.40
N ILE A 200 15.34 -32.12 3.51
CA ILE A 200 14.26 -31.24 3.10
C ILE A 200 13.24 -32.02 2.26
N PHE A 201 13.72 -32.83 1.29
CA PHE A 201 12.87 -33.66 0.44
C PHE A 201 11.99 -34.60 1.24
N LEU A 202 12.47 -35.19 2.32
CA LEU A 202 11.71 -36.10 3.19
C LEU A 202 10.54 -35.46 3.92
N ILE A 203 10.47 -34.15 4.02
CA ILE A 203 9.32 -33.44 4.62
C ILE A 203 8.09 -33.55 3.71
N ASN A 204 8.30 -33.39 2.40
CA ASN A 204 7.24 -33.46 1.40
C ASN A 204 7.77 -34.18 0.13
N PRO A 205 7.83 -35.50 0.13
CA PRO A 205 8.40 -36.28 -0.98
C PRO A 205 7.60 -36.08 -2.26
N SER A 206 8.30 -35.72 -3.35
CA SER A 206 7.68 -35.67 -4.68
C SER A 206 7.57 -37.05 -5.30
N PRO A 207 6.55 -37.36 -6.11
CA PRO A 207 6.44 -38.65 -6.81
C PRO A 207 7.59 -38.92 -7.79
N LEU A 208 8.24 -37.87 -8.30
CA LEU A 208 9.40 -37.94 -9.20
C LEU A 208 10.48 -36.98 -8.72
N CYS A 209 11.73 -37.46 -8.64
CA CYS A 209 12.90 -36.66 -8.35
C CYS A 209 13.95 -36.82 -9.45
N VAL A 210 14.45 -35.74 -10.00
CA VAL A 210 15.49 -35.75 -11.05
C VAL A 210 16.81 -35.30 -10.45
N LEU A 211 17.86 -36.07 -10.60
CA LEU A 211 19.19 -35.82 -10.12
C LEU A 211 20.15 -35.78 -11.31
N ASP A 212 20.82 -34.63 -11.50
CA ASP A 212 21.72 -34.43 -12.63
C ASP A 212 23.17 -34.34 -12.14
N GLU A 213 23.99 -35.34 -12.49
CA GLU A 213 25.42 -35.47 -12.16
C GLU A 213 25.77 -35.22 -10.67
N VAL A 214 24.87 -35.57 -9.73
CA VAL A 214 25.05 -35.32 -8.30
C VAL A 214 26.22 -36.12 -7.71
N ASP A 215 26.55 -37.22 -8.33
CA ASP A 215 27.62 -38.16 -7.94
C ASP A 215 28.99 -37.81 -8.57
N ALA A 216 29.06 -36.84 -9.48
CA ALA A 216 30.31 -36.53 -10.18
C ALA A 216 31.50 -36.09 -9.27
N ALA A 217 31.20 -35.47 -8.12
CA ALA A 217 32.22 -35.03 -7.15
C ALA A 217 32.48 -36.07 -6.03
N LEU A 218 31.89 -37.26 -6.10
CA LEU A 218 32.03 -38.30 -5.11
C LEU A 218 33.08 -39.33 -5.56
N ASP A 219 33.81 -39.86 -4.60
CA ASP A 219 34.64 -41.03 -4.80
C ASP A 219 33.81 -42.34 -4.79
N ASP A 220 34.36 -43.45 -5.24
CA ASP A 220 33.69 -44.72 -5.38
C ASP A 220 32.98 -45.19 -4.09
N GLU A 221 33.65 -45.00 -2.93
CA GLU A 221 33.11 -45.39 -1.62
C GLU A 221 31.85 -44.55 -1.26
N ASN A 222 31.91 -43.25 -1.51
CA ASN A 222 30.81 -42.33 -1.23
C ASN A 222 29.65 -42.49 -2.22
N VAL A 223 29.92 -42.86 -3.48
CA VAL A 223 28.89 -43.21 -4.45
C VAL A 223 28.13 -44.46 -4.00
N ILE A 224 28.79 -45.47 -3.46
CA ILE A 224 28.11 -46.68 -2.92
C ILE A 224 27.13 -46.28 -1.79
N LYS A 225 27.59 -45.41 -0.86
CA LYS A 225 26.76 -44.91 0.24
C LYS A 225 25.58 -44.10 -0.26
N PHE A 226 25.81 -43.24 -1.24
CA PHE A 226 24.76 -42.46 -1.91
C PHE A 226 23.69 -43.33 -2.55
N CYS A 227 24.12 -44.34 -3.35
CA CYS A 227 23.18 -45.30 -3.97
C CYS A 227 22.37 -46.10 -2.94
N LYS A 228 22.98 -46.48 -1.81
CA LYS A 228 22.28 -47.16 -0.72
C LYS A 228 21.15 -46.27 -0.13
N ILE A 229 21.42 -45.00 0.10
CA ILE A 229 20.42 -44.07 0.61
C ILE A 229 19.30 -43.85 -0.41
N LEU A 230 19.63 -43.71 -1.70
CA LEU A 230 18.61 -43.59 -2.74
C LEU A 230 17.65 -44.76 -2.74
N LYS A 231 18.16 -45.99 -2.58
CA LYS A 231 17.31 -47.20 -2.46
C LYS A 231 16.42 -47.18 -1.23
N GLU A 232 16.95 -46.77 -0.07
CA GLU A 232 16.16 -46.57 1.15
C GLU A 232 15.05 -45.51 0.94
N LEU A 233 15.38 -44.37 0.32
CA LEU A 233 14.43 -43.31 0.04
C LEU A 233 13.32 -43.78 -0.91
N THR A 234 13.69 -44.46 -2.00
CA THR A 234 12.72 -45.04 -2.95
C THR A 234 11.72 -45.94 -2.24
N HIS A 235 12.22 -46.81 -1.35
CA HIS A 235 11.36 -47.73 -0.60
C HIS A 235 10.46 -47.04 0.40
N ASN A 236 10.96 -46.03 1.11
CA ASN A 236 10.25 -45.32 2.17
C ASN A 236 9.24 -44.31 1.65
N THR A 237 9.52 -43.66 0.51
CA THR A 237 8.72 -42.54 0.00
C THR A 237 7.93 -42.88 -1.26
N GLN A 238 8.16 -44.04 -1.87
CA GLN A 238 7.61 -44.43 -3.17
C GLN A 238 7.96 -43.45 -4.31
N THR A 239 8.97 -42.64 -4.13
CA THR A 239 9.46 -41.69 -5.15
C THR A 239 10.23 -42.43 -6.23
N ARG A 240 10.04 -42.04 -7.47
CA ARG A 240 10.87 -42.48 -8.58
C ARG A 240 12.02 -41.51 -8.78
N PHE A 241 13.25 -41.99 -8.74
CA PHE A 241 14.44 -41.21 -9.00
C PHE A 241 14.87 -41.40 -10.46
N LEU A 242 15.05 -40.29 -11.18
CA LEU A 242 15.68 -40.26 -12.50
C LEU A 242 17.07 -39.64 -12.32
N ILE A 243 18.12 -40.40 -12.59
CA ILE A 243 19.50 -39.97 -12.35
C ILE A 243 20.23 -39.89 -13.68
N VAL A 244 20.78 -38.70 -13.97
CA VAL A 244 21.73 -38.52 -15.07
C VAL A 244 23.12 -38.68 -14.47
N THR A 245 23.90 -39.66 -14.95
CA THR A 245 25.23 -39.94 -14.42
C THR A 245 26.13 -40.54 -15.49
N HIS A 246 27.44 -40.39 -15.32
CA HIS A 246 28.48 -41.12 -16.05
C HIS A 246 29.24 -42.08 -15.14
N HIS A 247 28.84 -42.20 -13.85
CA HIS A 247 29.54 -43.01 -12.86
C HIS A 247 29.08 -44.49 -12.95
N LYS A 248 30.03 -45.39 -13.19
CA LYS A 248 29.74 -46.84 -13.42
C LYS A 248 29.05 -47.50 -12.23
N ILE A 249 29.44 -47.13 -10.98
CA ILE A 249 28.86 -47.71 -9.76
C ILE A 249 27.37 -47.31 -9.65
N THR A 250 27.03 -46.07 -9.94
CA THR A 250 25.64 -45.61 -9.95
C THR A 250 24.85 -46.40 -10.99
N MET A 251 25.36 -46.54 -12.22
CA MET A 251 24.67 -47.28 -13.28
C MET A 251 24.38 -48.73 -12.92
N THR A 252 25.30 -49.40 -12.20
CA THR A 252 25.11 -50.80 -11.78
C THR A 252 24.24 -50.96 -10.54
N SER A 253 23.99 -49.89 -9.83
CA SER A 253 23.23 -49.88 -8.57
C SER A 253 21.74 -49.57 -8.74
N ILE A 254 21.30 -49.12 -9.93
CA ILE A 254 19.90 -48.74 -10.24
C ILE A 254 19.15 -49.81 -10.94
N ASP A 255 17.83 -49.77 -10.96
CA ASP A 255 16.95 -50.81 -11.49
C ASP A 255 16.97 -50.84 -13.03
N ARG A 256 17.04 -49.70 -13.69
CA ARG A 256 17.00 -49.55 -15.14
C ARG A 256 17.91 -48.42 -15.64
N VAL A 257 18.69 -48.73 -16.65
CA VAL A 257 19.57 -47.78 -17.32
C VAL A 257 19.05 -47.43 -18.71
N TYR A 258 19.04 -46.17 -19.03
CA TYR A 258 18.80 -45.68 -20.38
C TYR A 258 20.07 -45.03 -20.92
N GLY A 259 20.61 -45.64 -21.99
CA GLY A 259 21.76 -45.09 -22.69
C GLY A 259 21.32 -44.26 -23.93
N VAL A 260 21.93 -43.10 -24.13
CA VAL A 260 21.73 -42.33 -25.36
C VAL A 260 22.94 -42.56 -26.25
N THR A 261 22.71 -43.14 -27.41
CA THR A 261 23.74 -43.42 -28.41
C THR A 261 23.50 -42.66 -29.70
N MET A 262 24.54 -42.55 -30.52
CA MET A 262 24.45 -41.92 -31.83
C MET A 262 25.04 -42.87 -32.88
N ALA A 263 24.21 -43.83 -33.34
CA ALA A 263 24.59 -44.78 -34.37
C ALA A 263 24.79 -44.12 -35.72
N LYS A 264 24.01 -43.07 -36.02
CA LYS A 264 24.15 -42.23 -37.23
C LYS A 264 24.42 -40.79 -36.81
N LYS A 265 25.35 -40.10 -37.48
CA LYS A 265 25.69 -38.70 -37.13
C LYS A 265 24.46 -37.80 -37.16
N GLY A 266 24.15 -37.15 -36.03
CA GLY A 266 22.99 -36.27 -35.87
C GLY A 266 21.69 -36.93 -35.48
N ILE A 267 21.63 -38.27 -35.31
CA ILE A 267 20.44 -39.00 -34.88
C ILE A 267 20.77 -39.75 -33.58
N SER A 268 20.06 -39.44 -32.50
CA SER A 268 20.23 -40.08 -31.21
C SER A 268 19.23 -41.24 -31.07
N ASP A 269 19.71 -42.41 -30.65
CA ASP A 269 18.92 -43.57 -30.30
C ASP A 269 18.96 -43.86 -28.81
N ILE A 270 17.87 -44.33 -28.25
CA ILE A 270 17.76 -44.68 -26.83
C ILE A 270 17.83 -46.18 -26.69
N VAL A 271 18.77 -46.66 -25.89
CA VAL A 271 18.95 -48.06 -25.53
C VAL A 271 18.60 -48.22 -24.04
N SER A 272 17.83 -49.21 -23.68
CA SER A 272 17.52 -49.45 -22.27
C SER A 272 17.97 -50.86 -21.83
N VAL A 273 18.48 -50.91 -20.60
CA VAL A 273 18.84 -52.17 -19.93
C VAL A 273 18.11 -52.25 -18.59
N ASP A 274 17.38 -53.30 -18.37
CA ASP A 274 16.64 -53.58 -17.13
C ASP A 274 17.39 -54.66 -16.33
N PHE A 275 17.89 -54.27 -15.16
CA PHE A 275 18.64 -55.19 -14.28
C PHE A 275 17.75 -55.99 -13.33
N GLN A 276 16.46 -55.68 -13.23
CA GLN A 276 15.53 -56.45 -12.43
C GLN A 276 15.06 -57.74 -13.11
N LYS A 277 15.04 -57.79 -14.46
CA LYS A 277 14.78 -58.98 -15.22
C LYS A 277 16.07 -59.80 -15.31
N LYS A 278 16.30 -60.70 -14.36
CA LYS A 278 17.29 -61.75 -14.50
C LYS A 278 16.75 -62.84 -15.45
N GLU A 279 16.66 -62.52 -16.73
CA GLU A 279 16.65 -63.49 -17.81
C GLU A 279 17.66 -62.99 -18.82
N PHE A 280 18.88 -63.50 -18.73
CA PHE A 280 19.78 -63.51 -19.86
C PHE A 280 19.12 -64.44 -20.90
N GLU A 281 18.35 -63.90 -21.83
CA GLU A 281 18.19 -64.55 -23.11
C GLU A 281 19.58 -64.46 -23.75
N GLU A 282 20.35 -65.53 -23.63
CA GLU A 282 21.47 -65.78 -24.50
C GLU A 282 20.91 -65.85 -25.93
N ALA A 283 21.10 -64.77 -26.66
CA ALA A 283 20.86 -64.77 -28.10
C ALA A 283 21.95 -65.63 -28.71
N ILE A 284 21.54 -66.77 -29.18
CA ILE A 284 22.28 -67.63 -30.10
C ILE A 284 22.45 -66.94 -31.46
#